data_aa76404ba0d0310c9a72a2e6f1dcbd47
#
_entry.id   aa76404ba0d0310c9a72a2e6f1dcbd47
#
_cell.length_a   1.000
_cell.length_b   1.000
_cell.length_c   1.000
_cell.angle_alpha   90.00
_cell.angle_beta   90.00
_cell.angle_gamma   90.00
#
_symmetry.space_group_name_H-M   'P 1'
#
loop_
_entity.id
_entity.type
_entity.pdbx_description
1 polymer ?
#
loop_
_entity_poly.entity_id
_entity_poly.type
_entity_poly.pdbx_seq_one_letter_code
_entity_poly.pdbx_strand_id
1 'polypeptide(L)'
;MSKRMVFSRGAGEALLTQKCFPRKIPPAFVCAGWNLYSLRKNPRFYMSLLLGFLLCWLLTDKTMAISRTYLTNVQIVEPFVWCYADGDSILYAALVMMLMLSAFPRIDTPASYLIFRTTRLNWLIGQIITVFVLTFGYCLMILLSSMAMCIGCNVFTANHWSETATMLSFSPASFEVALTVMRKTVKLTTPWGCCYQIFGLLVQYVLL
;
A
#
# COMPACT_ATOMS: atom_id res chain seq x y z
N MET A 1 -24.93 -53.74 -43.71
CA MET A 1 -25.68 -52.79 -42.87
C MET A 1 -24.70 -51.78 -42.28
N SER A 2 -24.56 -50.62 -42.93
CA SER A 2 -23.61 -49.59 -42.56
C SER A 2 -24.35 -48.49 -41.77
N LYS A 3 -24.08 -48.36 -40.45
CA LYS A 3 -24.60 -47.28 -39.66
C LYS A 3 -23.73 -46.02 -39.85
N ARG A 4 -24.21 -45.06 -40.63
CA ARG A 4 -23.64 -43.71 -40.66
C ARG A 4 -23.84 -43.03 -39.33
N MET A 5 -22.74 -42.71 -38.64
CA MET A 5 -22.77 -41.79 -37.52
C MET A 5 -23.08 -40.38 -38.04
N VAL A 6 -24.23 -39.88 -37.69
CA VAL A 6 -24.60 -38.48 -37.88
C VAL A 6 -23.89 -37.70 -36.78
N PHE A 7 -22.78 -37.07 -37.14
CA PHE A 7 -22.07 -36.16 -36.25
C PHE A 7 -22.89 -34.86 -36.14
N SER A 8 -23.49 -34.63 -34.97
CA SER A 8 -24.32 -33.48 -34.67
C SER A 8 -23.50 -32.18 -34.83
N ARG A 9 -23.82 -31.38 -35.85
CA ARG A 9 -23.26 -30.04 -36.12
C ARG A 9 -23.53 -29.00 -35.05
N GLY A 10 -24.30 -29.31 -34.00
CA GLY A 10 -24.70 -28.36 -32.97
C GLY A 10 -23.65 -28.08 -31.88
N ALA A 11 -22.61 -28.94 -31.73
CA ALA A 11 -21.59 -28.74 -30.71
C ALA A 11 -20.48 -27.74 -31.10
N GLY A 12 -20.33 -27.49 -32.41
CA GLY A 12 -19.30 -26.55 -32.93
C GLY A 12 -19.68 -25.07 -32.82
N GLU A 13 -20.96 -24.76 -32.90
CA GLU A 13 -21.42 -23.36 -32.82
C GLU A 13 -21.52 -22.82 -31.35
N ALA A 14 -21.73 -23.73 -30.40
CA ALA A 14 -21.76 -23.33 -28.98
C ALA A 14 -20.36 -22.95 -28.44
N LEU A 15 -19.28 -23.36 -29.11
CA LEU A 15 -17.89 -23.01 -28.75
C LEU A 15 -17.43 -21.68 -29.34
N LEU A 16 -18.15 -21.12 -30.31
CA LEU A 16 -17.79 -19.87 -30.99
C LEU A 16 -18.45 -18.60 -30.38
N THR A 17 -19.41 -18.76 -29.51
CA THR A 17 -19.95 -17.65 -28.71
C THR A 17 -19.19 -17.43 -27.40
N GLN A 18 -17.91 -17.75 -27.38
CA GLN A 18 -17.04 -17.24 -26.33
C GLN A 18 -16.98 -15.72 -26.52
N LYS A 19 -17.83 -14.98 -25.76
CA LYS A 19 -17.86 -13.52 -25.68
C LYS A 19 -16.42 -13.03 -25.71
N CYS A 20 -15.99 -12.49 -26.85
CA CYS A 20 -14.77 -11.71 -26.92
C CYS A 20 -14.88 -10.64 -25.86
N PHE A 21 -14.13 -10.78 -24.81
CA PHE A 21 -13.90 -9.70 -23.84
C PHE A 21 -13.62 -8.43 -24.64
N PRO A 22 -14.23 -7.30 -24.32
CA PRO A 22 -14.06 -6.08 -25.10
C PRO A 22 -12.57 -5.79 -25.24
N ARG A 23 -12.11 -5.73 -26.47
CA ARG A 23 -10.72 -5.66 -26.95
C ARG A 23 -9.95 -4.41 -26.49
N LYS A 24 -10.41 -3.72 -25.43
CA LYS A 24 -9.87 -2.43 -24.95
C LYS A 24 -8.97 -2.53 -23.71
N ILE A 25 -8.95 -3.66 -22.99
CA ILE A 25 -8.15 -3.77 -21.76
C ILE A 25 -6.89 -4.57 -22.08
N PRO A 26 -5.67 -4.01 -21.87
CA PRO A 26 -4.42 -4.75 -22.05
C PRO A 26 -4.39 -5.99 -21.15
N PRO A 27 -3.90 -7.14 -21.65
CA PRO A 27 -3.90 -8.41 -20.90
C PRO A 27 -3.14 -8.33 -19.57
N ALA A 28 -2.15 -7.45 -19.46
CA ALA A 28 -1.43 -7.19 -18.21
C ALA A 28 -2.34 -6.68 -17.10
N PHE A 29 -3.29 -5.76 -17.40
CA PHE A 29 -4.25 -5.25 -16.42
C PHE A 29 -5.27 -6.31 -15.99
N VAL A 30 -5.64 -7.22 -16.91
CA VAL A 30 -6.50 -8.36 -16.57
C VAL A 30 -5.79 -9.29 -15.58
N CYS A 31 -4.50 -9.57 -15.79
CA CYS A 31 -3.67 -10.33 -14.87
C CYS A 31 -3.56 -9.64 -13.49
N ALA A 32 -3.30 -8.33 -13.48
CA ALA A 32 -3.23 -7.55 -12.24
C ALA A 32 -4.57 -7.57 -11.48
N GLY A 33 -5.68 -7.38 -12.17
CA GLY A 33 -7.02 -7.43 -11.57
C GLY A 33 -7.35 -8.79 -10.96
N TRP A 34 -6.96 -9.88 -11.63
CA TRP A 34 -7.10 -11.24 -11.10
C TRP A 34 -6.28 -11.45 -9.83
N ASN A 35 -5.03 -10.98 -9.83
CA ASN A 35 -4.14 -11.07 -8.69
C ASN A 35 -4.73 -10.34 -7.47
N LEU A 36 -5.21 -9.10 -7.65
CA LEU A 36 -5.85 -8.30 -6.60
C LEU A 36 -7.12 -8.98 -6.08
N TYR A 37 -7.94 -9.55 -6.98
CA TYR A 37 -9.13 -10.29 -6.58
C TYR A 37 -8.79 -11.55 -5.75
N SER A 38 -7.77 -12.30 -6.17
CA SER A 38 -7.29 -13.48 -5.46
C SER A 38 -6.76 -13.12 -4.06
N LEU A 39 -6.12 -11.96 -3.93
CA LEU A 39 -5.57 -11.49 -2.66
C LEU A 39 -6.66 -11.25 -1.60
N ARG A 40 -7.84 -10.76 -2.00
CA ARG A 40 -8.98 -10.55 -1.08
C ARG A 40 -9.44 -11.83 -0.37
N LYS A 41 -9.14 -13.01 -0.91
CA LYS A 41 -9.46 -14.30 -0.28
C LYS A 41 -8.40 -14.78 0.73
N ASN A 42 -7.28 -14.07 0.83
CA ASN A 42 -6.17 -14.48 1.67
C ASN A 42 -6.25 -13.82 3.05
N PRO A 43 -6.33 -14.57 4.16
CA PRO A 43 -6.37 -14.01 5.50
C PRO A 43 -5.10 -13.21 5.86
N ARG A 44 -3.93 -13.55 5.29
CA ARG A 44 -2.68 -12.82 5.53
C ARG A 44 -2.77 -11.36 5.08
N PHE A 45 -3.51 -11.08 4.01
CA PHE A 45 -3.74 -9.73 3.53
C PHE A 45 -4.48 -8.88 4.58
N TYR A 46 -5.54 -9.42 5.17
CA TYR A 46 -6.29 -8.71 6.21
C TYR A 46 -5.48 -8.54 7.49
N MET A 47 -4.70 -9.56 7.86
CA MET A 47 -3.79 -9.48 9.03
C MET A 47 -2.73 -8.39 8.82
N SER A 48 -2.16 -8.26 7.62
CA SER A 48 -1.18 -7.20 7.33
C SER A 48 -1.81 -5.81 7.39
N LEU A 49 -3.03 -5.63 6.89
CA LEU A 49 -3.74 -4.36 7.00
C LEU A 49 -4.04 -3.99 8.45
N LEU A 50 -4.50 -4.94 9.26
CA LEU A 50 -4.76 -4.74 10.68
C LEU A 50 -3.49 -4.39 11.43
N LEU A 51 -2.37 -5.06 11.14
CA LEU A 51 -1.08 -4.79 11.77
C LEU A 51 -0.55 -3.40 11.38
N GLY A 52 -0.70 -3.01 10.11
CA GLY A 52 -0.36 -1.66 9.64
C GLY A 52 -1.19 -0.57 10.31
N PHE A 53 -2.49 -0.81 10.49
CA PHE A 53 -3.37 0.09 11.23
C PHE A 53 -2.96 0.21 12.71
N LEU A 54 -2.64 -0.91 13.36
CA LEU A 54 -2.18 -0.93 14.76
C LEU A 54 -0.89 -0.12 14.94
N LEU A 55 0.06 -0.28 14.03
CA LEU A 55 1.32 0.47 14.04
C LEU A 55 1.05 1.98 13.89
N CYS A 56 0.20 2.35 12.94
CA CYS A 56 -0.20 3.74 12.75
C CYS A 56 -0.87 4.31 14.00
N TRP A 57 -1.74 3.53 14.64
CA TRP A 57 -2.39 3.94 15.88
C TRP A 57 -1.39 4.20 17.00
N LEU A 58 -0.48 3.27 17.26
CA LEU A 58 0.52 3.42 18.32
C LEU A 58 1.38 4.68 18.14
N LEU A 59 1.77 4.99 16.90
CA LEU A 59 2.59 6.17 16.62
C LEU A 59 1.79 7.48 16.72
N THR A 60 0.56 7.47 16.22
CA THR A 60 -0.32 8.63 16.30
C THR A 60 -0.69 8.92 17.75
N ASP A 61 -0.97 7.90 18.56
CA ASP A 61 -1.28 8.07 19.98
C ASP A 61 -0.11 8.70 20.75
N LYS A 62 1.13 8.28 20.49
CA LYS A 62 2.33 8.91 21.09
C LYS A 62 2.42 10.40 20.74
N THR A 63 2.27 10.76 19.47
CA THR A 63 2.34 12.16 19.04
C THR A 63 1.20 13.00 19.64
N MET A 64 0.01 12.44 19.75
CA MET A 64 -1.15 13.10 20.35
C MET A 64 -1.01 13.23 21.86
N ALA A 65 -0.45 12.25 22.56
CA ALA A 65 -0.18 12.32 23.99
C ALA A 65 0.78 13.48 24.30
N ILE A 66 1.84 13.64 23.52
CA ILE A 66 2.80 14.73 23.65
C ILE A 66 2.11 16.09 23.40
N SER A 67 1.35 16.20 22.32
CA SER A 67 0.60 17.41 22.00
C SER A 67 -0.36 17.82 23.12
N ARG A 68 -1.06 16.87 23.74
CA ARG A 68 -1.95 17.12 24.88
C ARG A 68 -1.19 17.56 26.12
N THR A 69 -0.03 16.97 26.39
CA THR A 69 0.79 17.29 27.55
C THR A 69 1.35 18.72 27.47
N TYR A 70 1.78 19.13 26.29
CA TYR A 70 2.37 20.46 26.07
C TYR A 70 1.39 21.49 25.52
N LEU A 71 0.11 21.14 25.31
CA LEU A 71 -0.94 21.99 24.73
C LEU A 71 -0.55 22.62 23.38
N THR A 72 0.20 21.86 22.59
CA THR A 72 0.72 22.29 21.29
C THR A 72 -0.13 21.77 20.12
N ASN A 73 -0.10 22.47 19.00
CA ASN A 73 -0.79 22.06 17.78
C ASN A 73 -0.01 20.96 17.05
N VAL A 74 -0.71 20.09 16.31
CA VAL A 74 -0.13 19.04 15.47
C VAL A 74 -0.59 19.22 14.03
N GLN A 75 0.29 19.01 13.08
CA GLN A 75 -0.06 19.05 11.66
C GLN A 75 -0.58 17.66 11.21
N ILE A 76 -1.62 17.64 10.38
CA ILE A 76 -2.39 16.43 10.03
C ILE A 76 -1.56 15.31 9.38
N VAL A 77 -0.48 15.64 8.67
CA VAL A 77 0.39 14.68 7.95
C VAL A 77 1.60 14.24 8.80
N GLU A 78 1.90 14.95 9.88
CA GLU A 78 3.06 14.64 10.72
C GLU A 78 3.09 13.19 11.22
N PRO A 79 2.02 12.60 11.77
CA PRO A 79 2.07 11.21 12.24
C PRO A 79 2.43 10.22 11.13
N PHE A 80 1.99 10.47 9.88
CA PHE A 80 2.40 9.67 8.74
C PHE A 80 3.90 9.80 8.46
N VAL A 81 4.43 11.03 8.48
CA VAL A 81 5.87 11.25 8.27
C VAL A 81 6.69 10.56 9.36
N TRP A 82 6.23 10.59 10.62
CA TRP A 82 6.87 9.90 11.73
C TRP A 82 6.94 8.38 11.53
N CYS A 83 5.93 7.76 10.93
CA CYS A 83 5.96 6.32 10.61
C CYS A 83 7.14 5.93 9.72
N TYR A 84 7.62 6.84 8.89
CA TYR A 84 8.72 6.59 7.93
C TYR A 84 10.02 7.32 8.27
N ALA A 85 10.05 8.15 9.30
CA ALA A 85 11.23 8.90 9.71
C ALA A 85 11.97 8.23 10.86
N ASP A 86 11.27 7.45 11.68
CA ASP A 86 11.85 6.71 12.80
C ASP A 86 12.34 5.33 12.34
N GLY A 87 13.57 4.95 12.75
CA GLY A 87 14.23 3.73 12.30
C GLY A 87 13.48 2.46 12.67
N ASP A 88 12.95 2.39 13.89
CA ASP A 88 12.19 1.22 14.34
C ASP A 88 10.85 1.12 13.63
N SER A 89 10.19 2.24 13.45
CA SER A 89 8.88 2.30 12.80
C SER A 89 8.94 1.93 11.32
N ILE A 90 9.98 2.37 10.60
CA ILE A 90 10.18 1.99 9.19
C ILE A 90 10.46 0.49 9.06
N LEU A 91 11.20 -0.10 10.02
CA LEU A 91 11.46 -1.52 10.02
C LEU A 91 10.17 -2.32 10.21
N TYR A 92 9.31 -1.94 11.17
CA TYR A 92 8.01 -2.55 11.36
C TYR A 92 7.09 -2.37 10.15
N ALA A 93 7.05 -1.18 9.56
CA ALA A 93 6.28 -0.93 8.35
C ALA A 93 6.75 -1.78 7.17
N ALA A 94 8.07 -1.97 7.02
CA ALA A 94 8.65 -2.84 6.01
C ALA A 94 8.31 -4.32 6.26
N LEU A 95 8.37 -4.80 7.50
CA LEU A 95 7.99 -6.18 7.85
C LEU A 95 6.52 -6.45 7.53
N VAL A 96 5.63 -5.52 7.87
CA VAL A 96 4.20 -5.64 7.56
C VAL A 96 3.96 -5.64 6.05
N MET A 97 4.67 -4.82 5.30
CA MET A 97 4.61 -4.80 3.85
C MET A 97 5.15 -6.11 3.25
N MET A 98 6.25 -6.65 3.77
CA MET A 98 6.78 -7.97 3.40
C MET A 98 5.77 -9.09 3.68
N LEU A 99 5.07 -9.03 4.82
CA LEU A 99 4.01 -9.99 5.14
C LEU A 99 2.86 -9.92 4.12
N MET A 100 2.47 -8.72 3.71
CA MET A 100 1.45 -8.50 2.68
C MET A 100 1.90 -9.09 1.34
N LEU A 101 3.15 -8.86 0.94
CA LEU A 101 3.72 -9.35 -0.31
C LEU A 101 4.06 -10.84 -0.25
N SER A 102 4.25 -11.45 0.91
CA SER A 102 4.55 -12.89 1.05
C SER A 102 3.45 -13.81 0.53
N ALA A 103 2.24 -13.27 0.36
CA ALA A 103 1.14 -13.97 -0.27
C ALA A 103 1.25 -14.03 -1.80
N PHE A 104 2.29 -13.46 -2.39
CA PHE A 104 2.49 -13.22 -3.80
C PHE A 104 3.84 -13.80 -4.30
N PRO A 105 3.97 -14.36 -5.53
CA PRO A 105 2.92 -14.66 -6.50
C PRO A 105 2.14 -15.94 -6.14
N ARG A 106 0.83 -15.92 -6.30
CA ARG A 106 0.01 -17.14 -6.16
C ARG A 106 0.02 -17.93 -7.47
N ILE A 107 0.49 -19.16 -7.38
CA ILE A 107 0.46 -20.12 -8.49
C ILE A 107 -0.67 -21.13 -8.22
N ASP A 108 -1.91 -20.64 -8.22
CA ASP A 108 -3.09 -21.50 -8.13
C ASP A 108 -3.43 -22.06 -9.53
N THR A 109 -4.20 -23.14 -9.56
CA THR A 109 -4.63 -23.79 -10.81
C THR A 109 -5.18 -22.81 -11.88
N PRO A 110 -6.04 -21.82 -11.54
CA PRO A 110 -6.50 -20.83 -12.52
C PRO A 110 -5.40 -19.84 -12.96
N ALA A 111 -4.38 -19.58 -12.14
CA ALA A 111 -3.25 -18.74 -12.54
C ALA A 111 -2.38 -19.42 -13.60
N SER A 112 -2.25 -20.75 -13.53
CA SER A 112 -1.54 -21.55 -14.56
C SER A 112 -2.18 -21.38 -15.93
N TYR A 113 -3.51 -21.39 -16.04
CA TYR A 113 -4.22 -21.15 -17.29
C TYR A 113 -3.99 -19.75 -17.87
N LEU A 114 -3.88 -18.74 -17.01
CA LEU A 114 -3.57 -17.36 -17.42
C LEU A 114 -2.15 -17.27 -17.98
N ILE A 115 -1.18 -17.96 -17.38
CA ILE A 115 0.23 -17.97 -17.83
C ILE A 115 0.33 -18.60 -19.22
N PHE A 116 -0.39 -19.68 -19.49
CA PHE A 116 -0.40 -20.33 -20.82
C PHE A 116 -1.11 -19.49 -21.90
N ARG A 117 -2.08 -18.68 -21.52
CA ARG A 117 -2.89 -17.88 -22.46
C ARG A 117 -2.32 -16.49 -22.72
N THR A 118 -1.44 -15.99 -21.86
CA THR A 118 -0.79 -14.67 -21.98
C THR A 118 0.69 -14.84 -22.30
N THR A 119 1.30 -13.82 -22.91
CA THR A 119 2.75 -13.80 -23.08
C THR A 119 3.43 -13.63 -21.72
N ARG A 120 4.60 -14.24 -21.54
CA ARG A 120 5.38 -14.15 -20.28
C ARG A 120 5.60 -12.70 -19.85
N LEU A 121 5.81 -11.81 -20.81
CA LEU A 121 6.04 -10.39 -20.58
C LEU A 121 4.79 -9.70 -20.02
N ASN A 122 3.61 -9.96 -20.57
CA ASN A 122 2.36 -9.42 -20.07
C ASN A 122 2.03 -9.91 -18.66
N TRP A 123 2.35 -11.17 -18.35
CA TRP A 123 2.22 -11.71 -17.02
C TRP A 123 3.13 -10.99 -16.02
N LEU A 124 4.42 -10.79 -16.36
CA LEU A 124 5.40 -10.10 -15.53
C LEU A 124 4.99 -8.64 -15.27
N ILE A 125 4.57 -7.93 -16.31
CA ILE A 125 4.04 -6.55 -16.17
C ILE A 125 2.82 -6.53 -15.24
N GLY A 126 1.93 -7.52 -15.35
CA GLY A 126 0.78 -7.67 -14.46
C GLY A 126 1.20 -7.85 -12.99
N GLN A 127 2.29 -8.58 -12.71
CA GLN A 127 2.85 -8.73 -11.37
C GLN A 127 3.38 -7.39 -10.84
N ILE A 128 4.18 -6.69 -11.63
CA ILE A 128 4.73 -5.36 -11.26
C ILE A 128 3.60 -4.38 -10.93
N ILE A 129 2.58 -4.30 -11.78
CA ILE A 129 1.41 -3.45 -11.54
C ILE A 129 0.72 -3.83 -10.22
N THR A 130 0.58 -5.12 -9.93
CA THR A 130 -0.04 -5.58 -8.69
C THR A 130 0.77 -5.15 -7.47
N VAL A 131 2.08 -5.36 -7.46
CA VAL A 131 2.97 -4.95 -6.37
C VAL A 131 2.90 -3.44 -6.17
N PHE A 132 2.95 -2.68 -7.27
CA PHE A 132 2.82 -1.22 -7.22
C PHE A 132 1.51 -0.77 -6.58
N VAL A 133 0.37 -1.32 -7.02
CA VAL A 133 -0.95 -0.99 -6.48
C VAL A 133 -1.07 -1.35 -5.00
N LEU A 134 -0.51 -2.50 -4.59
CA LEU A 134 -0.51 -2.92 -3.18
C LEU A 134 0.33 -2.01 -2.31
N THR A 135 1.55 -1.69 -2.72
CA THR A 135 2.44 -0.81 -1.97
C THR A 135 1.86 0.60 -1.84
N PHE A 136 1.36 1.15 -2.95
CA PHE A 136 0.71 2.46 -2.95
C PHE A 136 -0.54 2.47 -2.08
N GLY A 137 -1.39 1.44 -2.21
CA GLY A 137 -2.61 1.28 -1.40
C GLY A 137 -2.32 1.14 0.10
N TYR A 138 -1.25 0.43 0.47
CA TYR A 138 -0.80 0.30 1.86
C TYR A 138 -0.38 1.65 2.45
N CYS A 139 0.45 2.42 1.74
CA CYS A 139 0.88 3.75 2.19
C CYS A 139 -0.27 4.73 2.28
N LEU A 140 -1.18 4.67 1.31
CA LEU A 140 -2.38 5.50 1.33
C LEU A 140 -3.31 5.13 2.51
N MET A 141 -3.42 3.86 2.85
CA MET A 141 -4.14 3.39 4.03
C MET A 141 -3.53 3.93 5.33
N ILE A 142 -2.21 3.89 5.48
CA ILE A 142 -1.52 4.46 6.66
C ILE A 142 -1.75 5.98 6.72
N LEU A 143 -1.64 6.69 5.60
CA LEU A 143 -1.89 8.13 5.54
C LEU A 143 -3.32 8.48 5.95
N LEU A 144 -4.32 7.80 5.39
CA LEU A 144 -5.72 8.06 5.71
C LEU A 144 -6.06 7.69 7.15
N SER A 145 -5.50 6.61 7.69
CA SER A 145 -5.74 6.22 9.07
C SER A 145 -5.07 7.20 10.05
N SER A 146 -3.87 7.71 9.76
CA SER A 146 -3.23 8.74 10.58
C SER A 146 -4.03 10.04 10.58
N MET A 147 -4.50 10.48 9.41
CA MET A 147 -5.36 11.65 9.30
C MET A 147 -6.68 11.49 10.07
N ALA A 148 -7.32 10.33 9.95
CA ALA A 148 -8.58 10.04 10.64
C ALA A 148 -8.43 10.07 12.16
N MET A 149 -7.31 9.60 12.68
CA MET A 149 -7.04 9.62 14.13
C MET A 149 -6.73 10.99 14.67
N CYS A 150 -6.25 11.91 13.84
CA CYS A 150 -6.02 13.30 14.22
C CYS A 150 -7.32 14.10 14.35
N ILE A 151 -8.45 13.61 13.83
CA ILE A 151 -9.75 14.29 13.91
C ILE A 151 -10.17 14.36 15.39
N GLY A 152 -10.37 15.57 15.91
CA GLY A 152 -10.76 15.82 17.31
C GLY A 152 -9.65 16.40 18.19
N CYS A 153 -8.45 16.61 17.67
CA CYS A 153 -7.37 17.34 18.31
C CYS A 153 -7.20 18.74 17.66
N ASN A 154 -6.40 19.61 18.28
CA ASN A 154 -6.03 20.89 17.68
C ASN A 154 -5.09 20.68 16.49
N VAL A 155 -5.67 20.33 15.33
CA VAL A 155 -4.95 19.98 14.13
C VAL A 155 -5.10 21.07 13.09
N PHE A 156 -4.00 21.40 12.41
CA PHE A 156 -3.99 22.32 11.28
C PHE A 156 -3.47 21.64 9.99
N THR A 157 -3.81 22.22 8.86
CA THR A 157 -3.50 21.67 7.53
C THR A 157 -2.45 22.48 6.77
N ALA A 158 -1.98 23.60 7.34
CA ALA A 158 -0.99 24.46 6.68
C ALA A 158 0.35 23.73 6.48
N ASN A 159 1.09 24.13 5.44
CA ASN A 159 2.33 23.45 5.04
C ASN A 159 3.56 23.95 5.83
N HIS A 160 3.46 23.93 7.14
CA HIS A 160 4.58 24.20 8.05
C HIS A 160 4.56 23.18 9.18
N TRP A 161 5.72 22.94 9.79
CA TRP A 161 5.85 22.02 10.92
C TRP A 161 5.12 22.56 12.14
N SER A 162 4.55 21.66 12.91
CA SER A 162 3.88 22.01 14.15
C SER A 162 4.88 22.44 15.24
N GLU A 163 4.36 23.09 16.25
CA GLU A 163 5.13 23.39 17.46
C GLU A 163 5.60 22.09 18.13
N THR A 164 4.76 21.05 18.14
CA THR A 164 5.10 19.73 18.67
C THR A 164 6.33 19.15 17.96
N ALA A 165 6.36 19.18 16.62
CA ALA A 165 7.48 18.67 15.83
C ALA A 165 8.76 19.49 16.07
N THR A 166 8.66 20.82 16.15
CA THR A 166 9.79 21.68 16.42
C THR A 166 10.34 21.45 17.84
N MET A 167 9.48 21.36 18.85
CA MET A 167 9.89 21.04 20.22
C MET A 167 10.61 19.68 20.30
N LEU A 168 10.04 18.63 19.70
CA LEU A 168 10.63 17.29 19.67
C LEU A 168 11.97 17.26 18.94
N SER A 169 12.14 18.02 17.88
CA SER A 169 13.40 18.04 17.10
C SER A 169 14.54 18.76 17.81
N PHE A 170 14.27 19.66 18.75
CA PHE A 170 15.26 20.48 19.43
C PHE A 170 15.40 20.17 20.93
N SER A 171 14.46 19.47 21.55
CA SER A 171 14.49 19.09 22.95
C SER A 171 15.28 17.81 23.21
N PRO A 172 16.03 17.68 24.33
CA PRO A 172 16.61 16.42 24.75
C PRO A 172 15.56 15.33 25.05
N ALA A 173 14.32 15.68 25.34
CA ALA A 173 13.21 14.74 25.47
C ALA A 173 12.92 13.96 24.16
N SER A 174 13.41 14.41 23.02
CA SER A 174 13.32 13.67 21.76
C SER A 174 14.05 12.33 21.80
N PHE A 175 15.08 12.18 22.66
CA PHE A 175 15.79 10.91 22.83
C PHE A 175 14.93 9.84 23.52
N GLU A 176 14.06 10.23 24.45
CA GLU A 176 13.16 9.30 25.13
C GLU A 176 12.05 8.77 24.20
N VAL A 177 11.71 9.54 23.18
CA VAL A 177 10.64 9.19 22.23
C VAL A 177 11.19 8.56 20.93
N ALA A 178 12.51 8.39 20.82
CA ALA A 178 13.22 7.83 19.65
C ALA A 178 12.99 8.60 18.33
N LEU A 179 12.74 9.91 18.39
CA LEU A 179 12.45 10.75 17.24
C LEU A 179 13.66 11.62 16.80
N THR A 180 14.87 11.11 16.95
CA THR A 180 16.13 11.84 16.77
C THR A 180 16.45 12.28 15.34
N VAL A 181 15.83 11.66 14.34
CA VAL A 181 16.18 11.87 12.91
C VAL A 181 15.64 13.19 12.36
N MET A 182 14.71 13.82 13.02
CA MET A 182 13.89 14.89 12.44
C MET A 182 14.52 16.27 12.39
N ARG A 183 15.60 16.53 13.11
CA ARG A 183 16.20 17.89 13.19
C ARG A 183 16.59 18.46 11.82
N LYS A 184 17.20 17.63 10.97
CA LYS A 184 17.55 18.04 9.60
C LYS A 184 16.33 18.17 8.70
N THR A 185 15.39 17.26 8.85
CA THR A 185 14.15 17.19 8.07
C THR A 185 13.28 18.41 8.34
N VAL A 186 13.07 18.77 9.61
CA VAL A 186 12.30 19.97 10.00
C VAL A 186 12.92 21.26 9.46
N LYS A 187 14.26 21.33 9.37
CA LYS A 187 14.95 22.52 8.81
C LYS A 187 14.88 22.63 7.29
N LEU A 188 14.92 21.50 6.58
CA LEU A 188 15.16 21.48 5.12
C LEU A 188 13.90 21.22 4.31
N THR A 189 12.85 20.67 4.93
CA THR A 189 11.65 20.20 4.22
C THR A 189 10.37 20.68 4.90
N THR A 190 9.27 20.55 4.17
CA THR A 190 7.92 20.79 4.70
C THR A 190 7.21 19.44 4.90
N PRO A 191 6.19 19.34 5.79
CA PRO A 191 5.48 18.08 6.05
C PRO A 191 4.91 17.44 4.78
N TRP A 192 4.26 18.21 3.93
CA TRP A 192 3.75 17.74 2.65
C TRP A 192 4.88 17.37 1.67
N GLY A 193 6.01 18.09 1.70
CA GLY A 193 7.19 17.73 0.93
C GLY A 193 7.75 16.37 1.33
N CYS A 194 7.84 16.07 2.62
CA CYS A 194 8.22 14.74 3.12
C CYS A 194 7.25 13.65 2.67
N CYS A 195 5.95 13.92 2.73
CA CYS A 195 4.93 12.98 2.27
C CYS A 195 5.15 12.63 0.78
N TYR A 196 5.35 13.62 -0.09
CA TYR A 196 5.65 13.39 -1.51
C TYR A 196 6.95 12.60 -1.71
N GLN A 197 8.00 12.89 -0.94
CA GLN A 197 9.27 12.17 -1.01
C GLN A 197 9.10 10.70 -0.62
N ILE A 198 8.33 10.38 0.43
CA ILE A 198 8.02 9.01 0.84
C ILE A 198 7.33 8.25 -0.30
N PHE A 199 6.29 8.83 -0.90
CA PHE A 199 5.62 8.20 -2.04
C PHE A 199 6.55 8.06 -3.25
N GLY A 200 7.40 9.04 -3.53
CA GLY A 200 8.38 9.00 -4.61
C GLY A 200 9.41 7.88 -4.43
N LEU A 201 9.97 7.74 -3.24
CA LEU A 201 10.91 6.67 -2.89
C LEU A 201 10.27 5.28 -3.00
N LEU A 202 9.01 5.13 -2.59
CA LEU A 202 8.29 3.87 -2.70
C LEU A 202 8.05 3.49 -4.17
N VAL A 203 7.69 4.45 -5.01
CA VAL A 203 7.56 4.22 -6.47
C VAL A 203 8.90 3.79 -7.06
N GLN A 204 9.97 4.47 -6.70
CA GLN A 204 11.32 4.12 -7.15
C GLN A 204 11.75 2.73 -6.69
N TYR A 205 11.46 2.36 -5.46
CA TYR A 205 11.79 1.04 -4.91
C TYR A 205 11.03 -0.11 -5.60
N VAL A 206 9.80 0.14 -6.05
CA VAL A 206 9.01 -0.87 -6.79
C VAL A 206 9.50 -1.01 -8.24
N LEU A 207 10.15 0.02 -8.80
CA LEU A 207 10.65 0.01 -10.18
C LEU A 207 12.08 -0.55 -10.30
N LEU A 208 12.82 -0.67 -9.19
CA LEU A 208 14.14 -1.31 -9.11
C LEU A 208 14.01 -2.82 -8.92
#